data_f10ccf6c888b9176e5b7d55a5e5827dc
#
_entry.id   f10ccf6c888b9176e5b7d55a5e5827dc
#
_cell.length_a   1.000
_cell.length_b   1.000
_cell.length_c   1.000
_cell.angle_alpha   90.00
_cell.angle_beta   90.00
_cell.angle_gamma   90.00
#
_symmetry.space_group_name_H-M   'P 1'
#
loop_
_entity.id
_entity.type
_entity.pdbx_description
1 polymer ?
#
loop_
_entity_poly.entity_id
_entity_poly.type
_entity_poly.pdbx_seq_one_letter_code
_entity_poly.pdbx_strand_id
1 'polypeptide(L)'
;MGSSTLSVLIAEDNEDIRELVSHQLRRMGILVLLAEDGRRALDLALAEHPALVLMDMDMPVMSGFDAVAALRARGYRGSIFALTAYQDGPEAERALSSGCDALLGKPITSERLRKHVVQALARAADAGVP
;
A
#
# COMPACT_ATOMS: atom_id res chain seq x y z
N MET A 1 -4.10 -13.86 -21.28
CA MET A 1 -3.98 -14.08 -20.80
C MET A 1 -3.53 -14.20 -19.78
N GLY A 2 -3.17 -14.32 -19.72
CA GLY A 2 -2.57 -14.77 -18.56
C GLY A 2 -3.27 -14.33 -17.37
N SER A 3 -3.27 -15.08 -16.44
CA SER A 3 -3.87 -14.71 -15.20
C SER A 3 -3.08 -13.54 -14.63
N SER A 4 -3.66 -12.42 -14.60
CA SER A 4 -3.07 -11.31 -13.88
C SER A 4 -3.16 -11.67 -12.41
N THR A 5 -2.05 -12.11 -11.85
CA THR A 5 -1.97 -12.30 -10.42
C THR A 5 -1.96 -10.94 -9.77
N LEU A 6 -2.98 -10.66 -9.00
CA LEU A 6 -3.02 -9.39 -8.27
C LEU A 6 -1.98 -9.42 -7.17
N SER A 7 -1.24 -8.34 -7.05
CA SER A 7 -0.19 -8.22 -6.05
C SER A 7 -0.44 -7.03 -5.13
N VAL A 8 0.14 -7.11 -3.94
CA VAL A 8 0.09 -6.04 -2.94
C VAL A 8 1.53 -5.67 -2.58
N LEU A 9 1.82 -4.39 -2.61
CA LEU A 9 3.12 -3.89 -2.18
C LEU A 9 3.00 -3.40 -0.73
N ILE A 10 3.91 -3.86 0.11
CA ILE A 10 4.00 -3.38 1.49
C ILE A 10 5.27 -2.54 1.60
N ALA A 11 5.11 -1.27 1.93
CA ALA A 11 6.22 -0.36 2.18
C ALA A 11 6.26 -0.06 3.67
N GLU A 12 7.25 -0.59 4.34
CA GLU A 12 7.40 -0.51 5.79
C GLU A 12 8.87 -0.68 6.13
N ASP A 13 9.43 0.26 6.89
CA ASP A 13 10.85 0.21 7.24
C ASP A 13 11.15 -0.74 8.40
N ASN A 14 10.18 -1.00 9.27
CA ASN A 14 10.36 -1.95 10.37
C ASN A 14 10.26 -3.37 9.83
N GLU A 15 11.34 -4.12 9.94
CA GLU A 15 11.42 -5.47 9.39
C GLU A 15 10.37 -6.41 9.99
N ASP A 16 10.18 -6.34 11.31
CA ASP A 16 9.23 -7.23 11.99
C ASP A 16 7.80 -6.97 11.53
N ILE A 17 7.43 -5.71 11.40
CA ILE A 17 6.08 -5.34 10.95
C ILE A 17 5.91 -5.75 9.49
N ARG A 18 6.92 -5.51 8.66
CA ARG A 18 6.89 -5.86 7.25
C ARG A 18 6.70 -7.38 7.08
N GLU A 19 7.44 -8.18 7.86
CA GLU A 19 7.34 -9.63 7.82
C GLU A 19 5.97 -10.11 8.28
N LEU A 20 5.45 -9.53 9.37
CA LEU A 20 4.15 -9.92 9.90
C LEU A 20 3.04 -9.67 8.89
N VAL A 21 2.98 -8.48 8.32
CA VAL A 21 1.95 -8.13 7.34
C VAL A 21 2.09 -9.00 6.09
N SER A 22 3.33 -9.19 5.63
CA SER A 22 3.62 -10.03 4.49
C SER A 22 3.12 -11.45 4.69
N HIS A 23 3.38 -12.01 5.86
CA HIS A 23 2.94 -13.38 6.18
C HIS A 23 1.42 -13.50 6.12
N GLN A 24 0.73 -12.53 6.70
CA GLN A 24 -0.74 -12.54 6.69
C GLN A 24 -1.29 -12.49 5.26
N LEU A 25 -0.71 -11.67 4.41
CA LEU A 25 -1.17 -11.55 3.02
C LEU A 25 -0.86 -12.81 2.22
N ARG A 26 0.30 -13.41 2.43
CA ARG A 26 0.66 -14.64 1.73
C ARG A 26 -0.28 -15.79 2.09
N ARG A 27 -0.75 -15.81 3.33
CA ARG A 27 -1.72 -16.83 3.75
C ARG A 27 -3.06 -16.67 3.04
N MET A 28 -3.33 -15.50 2.50
CA MET A 28 -4.53 -15.24 1.70
C MET A 28 -4.31 -15.58 0.22
N GLY A 29 -3.13 -16.08 -0.14
CA GLY A 29 -2.81 -16.42 -1.52
C GLY A 29 -2.40 -15.23 -2.37
N ILE A 30 -2.00 -14.13 -1.73
CA ILE A 30 -1.65 -12.88 -2.42
C ILE A 30 -0.15 -12.86 -2.70
N LEU A 31 0.20 -12.40 -3.89
CA LEU A 31 1.60 -12.15 -4.24
C LEU A 31 2.02 -10.84 -3.57
N VAL A 32 3.07 -10.88 -2.78
CA VAL A 32 3.50 -9.73 -1.98
C VAL A 32 4.82 -9.19 -2.48
N LEU A 33 4.87 -7.86 -2.65
CA LEU A 33 6.10 -7.13 -2.96
C LEU A 33 6.48 -6.35 -1.71
N LEU A 34 7.78 -6.26 -1.43
CA LEU A 34 8.26 -5.63 -0.20
C LEU A 34 9.18 -4.46 -0.51
N ALA A 35 9.00 -3.36 0.22
CA ALA A 35 9.87 -2.20 0.14
C ALA A 35 10.17 -1.72 1.55
N GLU A 36 11.43 -1.38 1.81
CA GLU A 36 11.88 -0.94 3.12
C GLU A 36 11.92 0.58 3.27
N ASP A 37 11.68 1.32 2.20
CA ASP A 37 11.62 2.79 2.25
C ASP A 37 10.75 3.31 1.11
N GLY A 38 10.51 4.62 1.14
CA GLY A 38 9.61 5.24 0.18
C GLY A 38 10.14 5.23 -1.26
N ARG A 39 11.46 5.34 -1.42
CA ARG A 39 12.04 5.30 -2.76
C ARG A 39 11.89 3.91 -3.39
N ARG A 40 12.17 2.88 -2.60
CA ARG A 40 12.01 1.51 -3.08
C ARG A 40 10.55 1.23 -3.42
N ALA A 41 9.63 1.74 -2.58
CA ALA A 41 8.20 1.59 -2.83
C ALA A 41 7.79 2.23 -4.14
N LEU A 42 8.27 3.44 -4.39
CA LEU A 42 7.97 4.15 -5.63
C LEU A 42 8.47 3.36 -6.84
N ASP A 43 9.72 2.93 -6.80
CA ASP A 43 10.31 2.20 -7.91
C ASP A 43 9.58 0.88 -8.18
N LEU A 44 9.26 0.12 -7.13
CA LEU A 44 8.55 -1.15 -7.28
C LEU A 44 7.13 -0.97 -7.79
N ALA A 45 6.41 0.02 -7.26
CA ALA A 45 5.03 0.23 -7.69
C ALA A 45 4.96 0.63 -9.16
N LEU A 46 5.91 1.45 -9.61
CA LEU A 46 5.94 1.85 -11.01
C LEU A 46 6.35 0.72 -11.94
N ALA A 47 7.21 -0.19 -11.47
CA ALA A 47 7.67 -1.32 -12.27
C ALA A 47 6.64 -2.46 -12.31
N GLU A 48 6.02 -2.76 -11.17
CA GLU A 48 5.21 -3.97 -11.02
C GLU A 48 3.71 -3.71 -11.05
N HIS A 49 3.27 -2.48 -10.92
CA HIS A 49 1.85 -2.10 -10.94
C HIS A 49 0.98 -2.94 -10.00
N PRO A 50 1.29 -2.96 -8.70
CA PRO A 50 0.46 -3.74 -7.77
C PRO A 50 -0.97 -3.21 -7.73
N ALA A 51 -1.91 -4.06 -7.34
CA ALA A 51 -3.30 -3.67 -7.20
C ALA A 51 -3.52 -2.77 -5.99
N LEU A 52 -2.65 -2.89 -5.00
CA LEU A 52 -2.75 -2.13 -3.75
C LEU A 52 -1.36 -1.86 -3.22
N VAL A 53 -1.15 -0.65 -2.72
CA VAL A 53 0.06 -0.28 -1.97
C VAL A 53 -0.35 0.02 -0.53
N LEU A 54 0.26 -0.69 0.41
CA LEU A 54 0.16 -0.37 1.84
C LEU A 54 1.40 0.42 2.18
N MET A 55 1.24 1.71 2.45
CA MET A 55 2.36 2.64 2.56
C MET A 55 2.46 3.22 3.96
N ASP A 56 3.53 2.88 4.67
CA ASP A 56 3.87 3.55 5.92
C ASP A 56 4.23 5.00 5.58
N MET A 57 3.62 5.95 6.29
CA MET A 57 3.87 7.36 6.01
C MET A 57 5.20 7.84 6.58
N ASP A 58 5.74 7.15 7.58
CA ASP A 58 6.93 7.57 8.29
C ASP A 58 8.10 6.62 7.99
N MET A 59 8.80 6.89 6.89
CA MET A 59 9.90 6.04 6.44
C MET A 59 11.14 6.86 6.11
N PRO A 60 12.33 6.22 6.18
CA PRO A 60 13.58 6.89 5.80
C PRO A 60 13.71 7.03 4.29
N VAL A 61 14.69 7.79 3.87
CA VAL A 61 15.08 8.05 2.48
C VAL A 61 14.03 8.91 1.76
N MET A 62 12.82 8.41 1.67
CA MET A 62 11.69 9.14 1.10
C MET A 62 10.47 8.80 1.93
N SER A 63 9.77 9.81 2.44
CA SER A 63 8.58 9.58 3.26
C SER A 63 7.46 8.98 2.43
N GLY A 64 6.50 8.36 3.12
CA GLY A 64 5.32 7.84 2.45
C GLY A 64 4.53 8.93 1.74
N PHE A 65 4.46 10.13 2.33
CA PHE A 65 3.76 11.26 1.69
C PHE A 65 4.38 11.59 0.33
N ASP A 66 5.70 11.68 0.29
CA ASP A 66 6.41 12.01 -0.95
C ASP A 66 6.30 10.88 -1.97
N ALA A 67 6.37 9.64 -1.51
CA ALA A 67 6.25 8.49 -2.40
C ALA A 67 4.86 8.43 -3.04
N VAL A 68 3.81 8.67 -2.25
CA VAL A 68 2.43 8.65 -2.75
C VAL A 68 2.23 9.77 -3.77
N ALA A 69 2.68 10.98 -3.44
CA ALA A 69 2.55 12.10 -4.37
C ALA A 69 3.27 11.82 -5.70
N ALA A 70 4.46 11.23 -5.63
CA ALA A 70 5.21 10.88 -6.83
C ALA A 70 4.51 9.78 -7.63
N LEU A 71 3.95 8.78 -6.96
CA LEU A 71 3.20 7.73 -7.63
C LEU A 71 2.02 8.29 -8.40
N ARG A 72 1.24 9.16 -7.76
CA ARG A 72 0.08 9.75 -8.44
C ARG A 72 0.50 10.65 -9.59
N ALA A 73 1.58 11.42 -9.41
CA ALA A 73 2.09 12.30 -10.47
C ALA A 73 2.54 11.49 -11.69
N ARG A 74 3.00 10.26 -11.49
CA ARG A 74 3.45 9.39 -12.58
C ARG A 74 2.37 8.46 -13.10
N GLY A 75 1.13 8.64 -12.67
CA GLY A 75 0.00 7.93 -13.25
C GLY A 75 -0.35 6.59 -12.62
N TYR A 76 0.22 6.28 -11.47
CA TYR A 76 -0.19 5.05 -10.76
C TYR A 76 -1.64 5.19 -10.31
N ARG A 77 -2.50 4.25 -10.68
CA ARG A 77 -3.94 4.32 -10.42
C ARG A 77 -4.45 3.27 -9.45
N GLY A 78 -3.58 2.41 -8.95
CA GLY A 78 -3.98 1.42 -7.96
C GLY A 78 -4.36 2.06 -6.63
N SER A 79 -4.95 1.27 -5.76
CA SER A 79 -5.31 1.74 -4.43
C SER A 79 -4.06 1.96 -3.58
N ILE A 80 -4.05 3.02 -2.80
CA ILE A 80 -2.98 3.31 -1.86
C ILE A 80 -3.62 3.54 -0.50
N PHE A 81 -3.26 2.69 0.48
CA PHE A 81 -3.73 2.84 1.85
C PHE A 81 -2.54 3.24 2.72
N ALA A 82 -2.70 4.34 3.45
CA ALA A 82 -1.66 4.82 4.34
C ALA A 82 -1.71 4.05 5.66
N LEU A 83 -0.56 3.56 6.09
CA LEU A 83 -0.40 3.00 7.43
C LEU A 83 0.14 4.11 8.31
N THR A 84 -0.62 4.49 9.32
CA THR A 84 -0.27 5.68 10.10
C THR A 84 -0.76 5.56 11.54
N ALA A 85 -0.02 6.20 12.46
CA ALA A 85 -0.48 6.35 13.83
C ALA A 85 -1.58 7.40 13.95
N TYR A 86 -1.78 8.21 12.91
CA TYR A 86 -2.69 9.35 12.95
C TYR A 86 -3.85 9.15 11.97
N GLN A 87 -5.06 8.94 12.51
CA GLN A 87 -6.24 8.75 11.69
C GLN A 87 -7.07 10.02 11.51
N ASP A 88 -6.67 11.10 12.17
CA ASP A 88 -7.29 12.42 12.00
C ASP A 88 -6.21 13.46 12.19
N GLY A 89 -6.57 14.73 11.99
CA GLY A 89 -5.66 15.84 12.14
C GLY A 89 -4.80 16.10 10.91
N PRO A 90 -3.77 16.94 11.06
CA PRO A 90 -2.96 17.39 9.92
C PRO A 90 -2.28 16.28 9.15
N GLU A 91 -1.74 15.26 9.83
CA GLU A 91 -1.08 14.15 9.16
C GLU A 91 -2.05 13.33 8.32
N ALA A 92 -3.25 13.09 8.86
CA ALA A 92 -4.27 12.34 8.13
C ALA A 92 -4.70 13.13 6.88
N GLU A 93 -4.90 14.43 7.03
CA GLU A 93 -5.27 15.29 5.91
C GLU A 93 -4.17 15.33 4.87
N ARG A 94 -2.91 15.38 5.30
CA ARG A 94 -1.77 15.38 4.40
C ARG A 94 -1.70 14.07 3.60
N ALA A 95 -1.96 12.94 4.25
CA ALA A 95 -1.95 11.65 3.57
C ALA A 95 -3.00 11.61 2.47
N LEU A 96 -4.22 12.03 2.78
CA LEU A 96 -5.30 12.05 1.80
C LEU A 96 -5.01 13.04 0.67
N SER A 97 -4.48 14.21 1.01
CA SER A 97 -4.12 15.21 0.00
C SER A 97 -3.02 14.74 -0.93
N SER A 98 -2.10 13.91 -0.44
CA SER A 98 -1.02 13.40 -1.27
C SER A 98 -1.48 12.33 -2.25
N GLY A 99 -2.66 11.74 -2.03
CA GLY A 99 -3.24 10.79 -2.96
C GLY A 99 -3.62 9.43 -2.40
N CYS A 100 -3.61 9.28 -1.07
CA CYS A 100 -4.05 8.03 -0.44
C CYS A 100 -5.56 7.89 -0.53
N ASP A 101 -6.02 6.66 -0.71
CA ASP A 101 -7.44 6.36 -0.79
C ASP A 101 -8.06 6.11 0.59
N ALA A 102 -7.26 5.66 1.53
CA ALA A 102 -7.74 5.36 2.88
C ALA A 102 -6.59 5.40 3.88
N LEU A 103 -6.94 5.53 5.14
CA LEU A 103 -6.00 5.52 6.25
C LEU A 103 -6.27 4.30 7.11
N LEU A 104 -5.22 3.55 7.42
CA LEU A 104 -5.31 2.41 8.33
C LEU A 104 -4.47 2.71 9.55
N GLY A 105 -5.10 2.70 10.71
CA GLY A 105 -4.40 3.02 11.95
C GLY A 105 -3.45 1.93 12.41
N LYS A 106 -2.30 2.32 12.90
CA LYS A 106 -1.32 1.42 13.50
C LYS A 106 -1.60 1.26 14.99
N PRO A 107 -1.46 0.06 15.53
CA PRO A 107 -1.20 -1.19 14.84
C PRO A 107 -2.46 -1.71 14.15
N ILE A 108 -2.31 -2.24 12.93
CA ILE A 108 -3.46 -2.76 12.22
C ILE A 108 -3.72 -4.21 12.65
N THR A 109 -4.97 -4.54 12.94
CA THR A 109 -5.34 -5.91 13.27
C THR A 109 -5.42 -6.75 12.01
N SER A 110 -5.24 -8.06 12.16
CA SER A 110 -5.36 -8.98 11.04
C SER A 110 -6.71 -8.88 10.35
N GLU A 111 -7.76 -8.73 11.14
CA GLU A 111 -9.12 -8.67 10.63
C GLU A 111 -9.32 -7.43 9.77
N ARG A 112 -8.86 -6.27 10.25
CA ARG A 112 -8.99 -5.01 9.50
C ARG A 112 -8.14 -5.04 8.25
N LEU A 113 -6.92 -5.56 8.35
CA LEU A 113 -6.05 -5.69 7.19
C LEU A 113 -6.72 -6.53 6.12
N ARG A 114 -7.22 -7.70 6.50
CA ARG A 114 -7.89 -8.60 5.56
C ARG A 114 -9.06 -7.93 4.88
N LYS A 115 -9.92 -7.27 5.66
CA LYS A 115 -11.11 -6.63 5.13
C LYS A 115 -10.76 -5.58 4.08
N HIS A 116 -9.81 -4.71 4.40
CA HIS A 116 -9.42 -3.63 3.48
C HIS A 116 -8.73 -4.17 2.23
N VAL A 117 -7.89 -5.19 2.40
CA VAL A 117 -7.19 -5.79 1.26
C VAL A 117 -8.18 -6.47 0.31
N VAL A 118 -9.12 -7.24 0.86
CA VAL A 118 -10.12 -7.92 0.04
C VAL A 118 -10.92 -6.89 -0.76
N GLN A 119 -11.33 -5.80 -0.13
CA GLN A 119 -12.08 -4.75 -0.82
C GLN A 119 -11.26 -4.09 -1.94
N ALA A 120 -9.98 -3.82 -1.68
CA ALA A 120 -9.11 -3.20 -2.67
C ALA A 120 -8.88 -4.12 -3.87
N LEU A 121 -8.67 -5.41 -3.62
CA LEU A 121 -8.45 -6.36 -4.69
C LEU A 121 -9.73 -6.58 -5.51
N ALA A 122 -10.88 -6.59 -4.86
CA ALA A 122 -12.16 -6.70 -5.58
C ALA A 122 -12.37 -5.48 -6.47
N ARG A 123 -12.02 -4.29 -5.98
CA ARG A 123 -12.15 -3.07 -6.76
C ARG A 123 -11.22 -3.09 -7.98
N ALA A 124 -10.00 -3.60 -7.80
CA ALA A 124 -9.05 -3.70 -8.89
C ALA A 124 -9.56 -4.66 -9.98
N ALA A 125 -10.16 -5.78 -9.56
CA ALA A 125 -10.74 -6.73 -10.51
C ALA A 125 -11.92 -6.12 -11.24
N ASP A 126 -12.80 -5.39 -10.53
CA ASP A 126 -13.97 -4.75 -11.11
C ASP A 126 -13.63 -3.61 -12.06
N ALA A 127 -12.48 -2.99 -11.90
CA ALA A 127 -12.04 -1.93 -12.78
C ALA A 127 -11.78 -2.44 -14.21
N GLY A 128 -11.86 -3.75 -14.40
CA GLY A 128 -11.67 -4.34 -15.72
C GLY A 128 -10.26 -4.15 -16.23
N VAL A 129 -9.31 -4.04 -15.36
CA VAL A 129 -7.93 -3.87 -15.78
C VAL A 129 -7.51 -5.14 -16.48
N PRO A 130 -7.21 -5.04 -17.75
CA PRO A 130 -6.84 -6.22 -18.51
C PRO A 130 -5.59 -6.87 -17.97
#